data_6a680ad41e4be43480e0d03af710dff1
#
_entry.id   6a680ad41e4be43480e0d03af710dff1
#
_cell.length_a   1.000
_cell.length_b   1.000
_cell.length_c   1.000
_cell.angle_alpha   90.00
_cell.angle_beta   90.00
_cell.angle_gamma   90.00
#
_symmetry.space_group_name_H-M   'P 1'
#
loop_
_entity.id
_entity.type
_entity.pdbx_description
1 polymer ?
#
loop_
_entity_poly.entity_id
_entity_poly.type
_entity_poly.pdbx_seq_one_letter_code
_entity_poly.pdbx_strand_id
1 'polypeptide(L)'
;MSRRKDNKGRVLRTGESQRKDLIYQYRYTDALGNRKCIYASDLKTLREKEDELQRSLEDGLDYAGGEITVYELLQRYLSLKCGVRYNTKVGYGFVMNIVQKEPFGARKIRDIKVSDAQRWMIKLQKEGKGYSTLTSIRGVVKPAFQMAYNEEVVRRNPFDFKLTDVVVNDSQKRISLTEKQQKVWMNFIREDKSYAKYYDEFVVLLGTGMRVSEFCGLTLQDLDFQNRRIRVDHQLIRESGGKYYVEKTKTECGRRFIPMTEDVFQSLQNLLANRKRLKNEAIIDGYSGFLLLDKNDHPKVALHIENEMRWAMKKYRKLYPDAPLPHITPHVFRHTFCTNMANAGMDIKALQYVMGHSDASITLNVYTHASYDHAAEQMAKLVDFPGSSDRQERKMSG
;
A
#
# COMPACT_ATOMS: atom_id res chain seq x y z
N MET A 1 58.83 -23.11 -21.85
CA MET A 1 58.17 -23.51 -20.58
C MET A 1 57.16 -24.59 -20.88
N SER A 2 57.21 -25.76 -20.19
CA SER A 2 56.21 -26.84 -20.36
C SER A 2 54.84 -26.39 -19.97
N ARG A 3 53.84 -26.52 -20.86
CA ARG A 3 52.42 -26.19 -20.58
C ARG A 3 51.91 -27.14 -19.50
N ARG A 4 51.33 -26.59 -18.42
CA ARG A 4 50.70 -27.37 -17.33
C ARG A 4 49.60 -28.28 -17.90
N LYS A 5 49.55 -29.54 -17.49
CA LYS A 5 48.53 -30.52 -17.89
C LYS A 5 47.78 -31.02 -16.66
N ASP A 6 46.53 -31.42 -16.86
CA ASP A 6 45.73 -32.09 -15.84
C ASP A 6 46.09 -33.58 -15.73
N ASN A 7 45.42 -34.30 -14.84
CA ASN A 7 45.61 -35.74 -14.66
C ASN A 7 45.22 -36.62 -15.88
N LYS A 8 44.48 -36.02 -16.85
CA LYS A 8 44.11 -36.66 -18.13
C LYS A 8 44.99 -36.20 -19.30
N GLY A 9 46.08 -35.49 -19.05
CA GLY A 9 47.00 -34.98 -20.07
C GLY A 9 46.53 -33.74 -20.85
N ARG A 10 45.38 -33.13 -20.49
CA ARG A 10 44.83 -31.96 -21.16
C ARG A 10 45.57 -30.68 -20.70
N VAL A 11 45.86 -29.82 -21.66
CA VAL A 11 46.55 -28.53 -21.40
C VAL A 11 45.66 -27.59 -20.65
N LEU A 12 46.15 -27.06 -19.53
CA LEU A 12 45.51 -26.03 -18.73
C LEU A 12 45.92 -24.64 -19.19
N ARG A 13 44.93 -23.69 -19.23
CA ARG A 13 45.14 -22.28 -19.58
C ARG A 13 45.78 -21.53 -18.41
N THR A 14 46.21 -20.28 -18.63
CA THR A 14 46.70 -19.38 -17.59
C THR A 14 45.60 -19.15 -16.57
N GLY A 15 45.92 -19.32 -15.28
CA GLY A 15 44.92 -19.21 -14.19
C GLY A 15 44.25 -20.53 -13.83
N GLU A 16 44.14 -21.51 -14.77
CA GLU A 16 43.59 -22.82 -14.51
C GLU A 16 44.57 -23.69 -13.72
N SER A 17 44.06 -24.51 -12.81
CA SER A 17 44.79 -25.58 -12.14
C SER A 17 43.83 -26.69 -11.68
N GLN A 18 44.36 -27.92 -11.54
CA GLN A 18 43.64 -29.02 -10.93
C GLN A 18 44.18 -29.28 -9.52
N ARG A 19 43.32 -29.36 -8.55
CA ARG A 19 43.64 -29.65 -7.15
C ARG A 19 43.87 -31.15 -6.95
N LYS A 20 44.43 -31.55 -5.81
CA LYS A 20 44.67 -32.96 -5.44
C LYS A 20 43.38 -33.77 -5.33
N ASP A 21 42.26 -33.09 -5.00
CA ASP A 21 40.91 -33.68 -4.96
C ASP A 21 40.22 -33.74 -6.32
N LEU A 22 40.98 -33.57 -7.40
CA LEU A 22 40.57 -33.59 -8.81
C LEU A 22 39.61 -32.45 -9.22
N ILE A 23 39.30 -31.51 -8.34
CA ILE A 23 38.50 -30.30 -8.64
C ILE A 23 39.36 -29.34 -9.45
N TYR A 24 38.79 -28.78 -10.52
CA TYR A 24 39.41 -27.74 -11.30
C TYR A 24 39.14 -26.39 -10.68
N GLN A 25 40.15 -25.50 -10.70
CA GLN A 25 40.02 -24.11 -10.24
C GLN A 25 40.60 -23.14 -11.26
N TYR A 26 39.96 -21.97 -11.37
CA TYR A 26 40.51 -20.83 -12.12
C TYR A 26 40.65 -19.66 -11.19
N ARG A 27 41.83 -19.01 -11.19
CA ARG A 27 42.17 -17.83 -10.38
C ARG A 27 42.13 -16.60 -11.23
N TYR A 28 41.42 -15.60 -10.74
CA TYR A 28 41.29 -14.30 -11.41
C TYR A 28 41.35 -13.16 -10.39
N THR A 29 41.51 -11.94 -10.91
CA THR A 29 41.46 -10.70 -10.13
C THR A 29 40.18 -9.98 -10.51
N ASP A 30 39.35 -9.59 -9.52
CA ASP A 30 38.13 -8.85 -9.78
C ASP A 30 38.43 -7.35 -10.11
N ALA A 31 37.38 -6.58 -10.46
CA ALA A 31 37.49 -5.16 -10.79
C ALA A 31 38.04 -4.30 -9.63
N LEU A 32 37.92 -4.79 -8.39
CA LEU A 32 38.43 -4.13 -7.19
C LEU A 32 39.89 -4.55 -6.84
N GLY A 33 40.54 -5.39 -7.64
CA GLY A 33 41.90 -5.85 -7.40
C GLY A 33 42.01 -7.08 -6.49
N ASN A 34 40.89 -7.66 -6.03
CA ASN A 34 40.91 -8.81 -5.14
C ASN A 34 41.12 -10.12 -5.93
N ARG A 35 41.93 -11.02 -5.39
CA ARG A 35 42.12 -12.36 -5.97
C ARG A 35 41.00 -13.29 -5.56
N LYS A 36 40.32 -13.86 -6.54
CA LYS A 36 39.20 -14.81 -6.36
C LYS A 36 39.43 -16.10 -7.16
N CYS A 37 38.66 -17.14 -6.84
CA CYS A 37 38.70 -18.43 -7.54
C CYS A 37 37.29 -18.90 -7.87
N ILE A 38 37.14 -19.51 -9.04
CA ILE A 38 35.96 -20.34 -9.38
C ILE A 38 36.37 -21.82 -9.46
N TYR A 39 35.43 -22.70 -9.19
CA TYR A 39 35.61 -24.12 -9.10
C TYR A 39 34.63 -24.88 -9.99
N ALA A 40 35.08 -26.03 -10.52
CA ALA A 40 34.22 -26.96 -11.25
C ALA A 40 34.72 -28.38 -11.09
N SER A 41 33.82 -29.37 -11.21
CA SER A 41 34.15 -30.82 -11.17
C SER A 41 34.88 -31.31 -12.43
N ASP A 42 34.72 -30.61 -13.55
CA ASP A 42 35.35 -30.92 -14.81
C ASP A 42 35.86 -29.69 -15.56
N LEU A 43 36.78 -29.88 -16.50
CA LEU A 43 37.44 -28.79 -17.21
C LEU A 43 36.54 -28.06 -18.20
N LYS A 44 35.52 -28.75 -18.75
CA LYS A 44 34.59 -28.12 -19.67
C LYS A 44 33.71 -27.08 -18.93
N THR A 45 33.13 -27.50 -17.84
CA THR A 45 32.31 -26.62 -16.97
C THR A 45 33.14 -25.46 -16.39
N LEU A 46 34.45 -25.70 -16.07
CA LEU A 46 35.32 -24.60 -15.63
C LEU A 46 35.45 -23.55 -16.72
N ARG A 47 35.71 -23.96 -17.96
CA ARG A 47 35.91 -23.05 -19.08
C ARG A 47 34.62 -22.29 -19.48
N GLU A 48 33.47 -22.95 -19.39
CA GLU A 48 32.18 -22.25 -19.56
C GLU A 48 32.02 -21.13 -18.53
N LYS A 49 32.38 -21.41 -17.26
CA LYS A 49 32.37 -20.37 -16.19
C LYS A 49 33.44 -19.28 -16.40
N GLU A 50 34.61 -19.63 -16.93
CA GLU A 50 35.66 -18.65 -17.28
C GLU A 50 35.19 -17.70 -18.39
N ASP A 51 34.60 -18.24 -19.46
CA ASP A 51 34.12 -17.43 -20.58
C ASP A 51 32.96 -16.52 -20.15
N GLU A 52 32.13 -16.96 -19.22
CA GLU A 52 31.08 -16.17 -18.63
C GLU A 52 31.63 -15.07 -17.71
N LEU A 53 32.61 -15.41 -16.87
CA LEU A 53 33.33 -14.47 -16.01
C LEU A 53 34.03 -13.38 -16.83
N GLN A 54 34.77 -13.76 -17.88
CA GLN A 54 35.48 -12.79 -18.72
C GLN A 54 34.52 -11.80 -19.38
N ARG A 55 33.41 -12.27 -19.92
CA ARG A 55 32.34 -11.39 -20.45
C ARG A 55 31.77 -10.47 -19.39
N SER A 56 31.60 -10.95 -18.16
CA SER A 56 31.11 -10.12 -17.06
C SER A 56 32.12 -9.06 -16.63
N LEU A 57 33.41 -9.41 -16.61
CA LEU A 57 34.49 -8.46 -16.29
C LEU A 57 34.67 -7.40 -17.39
N GLU A 58 34.56 -7.80 -18.67
CA GLU A 58 34.57 -6.86 -19.82
C GLU A 58 33.39 -5.91 -19.78
N ASP A 59 32.23 -6.37 -19.30
CA ASP A 59 31.03 -5.55 -19.10
C ASP A 59 31.06 -4.75 -17.78
N GLY A 60 32.11 -4.86 -16.95
CA GLY A 60 32.26 -4.16 -15.67
C GLY A 60 31.41 -4.72 -14.53
N LEU A 61 30.85 -5.95 -14.68
CA LEU A 61 29.93 -6.54 -13.70
C LEU A 61 30.63 -7.26 -12.55
N ASP A 62 30.10 -7.15 -11.32
CA ASP A 62 30.54 -7.95 -10.16
C ASP A 62 29.98 -9.39 -10.28
N TYR A 63 30.78 -10.27 -10.89
CA TYR A 63 30.45 -11.69 -11.05
C TYR A 63 30.15 -12.37 -9.70
N ALA A 64 30.90 -12.03 -8.64
CA ALA A 64 30.70 -12.65 -7.33
C ALA A 64 29.42 -12.17 -6.64
N GLY A 65 29.08 -10.89 -6.81
CA GLY A 65 27.81 -10.33 -6.32
C GLY A 65 26.58 -10.99 -6.97
N GLY A 66 26.70 -11.40 -8.24
CA GLY A 66 25.61 -12.05 -8.98
C GLY A 66 25.31 -13.51 -8.56
N GLU A 67 26.16 -14.13 -7.74
CA GLU A 67 25.97 -15.51 -7.22
C GLU A 67 24.90 -15.62 -6.12
N ILE A 68 24.50 -14.50 -5.51
CA ILE A 68 23.46 -14.51 -4.48
C ILE A 68 22.09 -14.85 -5.10
N THR A 69 21.22 -15.43 -4.28
CA THR A 69 19.84 -15.74 -4.68
C THR A 69 18.93 -14.48 -4.66
N VAL A 70 17.79 -14.58 -5.33
CA VAL A 70 16.75 -13.51 -5.26
C VAL A 70 16.33 -13.26 -3.82
N TYR A 71 16.17 -14.31 -2.99
CA TYR A 71 15.81 -14.16 -1.59
C TYR A 71 16.89 -13.39 -0.79
N GLU A 72 18.17 -13.74 -0.98
CA GLU A 72 19.29 -13.04 -0.32
C GLU A 72 19.41 -11.58 -0.77
N LEU A 73 19.19 -11.30 -2.07
CA LEU A 73 19.13 -9.91 -2.57
C LEU A 73 18.04 -9.12 -1.84
N LEU A 74 16.85 -9.70 -1.66
CA LEU A 74 15.77 -9.03 -0.94
C LEU A 74 16.12 -8.81 0.53
N GLN A 75 16.72 -9.79 1.21
CA GLN A 75 17.18 -9.63 2.59
C GLN A 75 18.17 -8.46 2.69
N ARG A 76 19.18 -8.41 1.80
CA ARG A 76 20.15 -7.32 1.74
C ARG A 76 19.46 -5.97 1.49
N TYR A 77 18.57 -5.87 0.51
CA TYR A 77 17.82 -4.65 0.20
C TYR A 77 17.01 -4.16 1.40
N LEU A 78 16.29 -5.06 2.08
CA LEU A 78 15.44 -4.71 3.21
C LEU A 78 16.23 -4.34 4.46
N SER A 79 17.42 -4.92 4.67
CA SER A 79 18.31 -4.57 5.80
C SER A 79 18.84 -3.14 5.72
N LEU A 80 18.92 -2.56 4.52
CA LEU A 80 19.32 -1.18 4.30
C LEU A 80 18.21 -0.15 4.53
N LYS A 81 16.96 -0.61 4.80
CA LYS A 81 15.82 0.28 5.02
C LYS A 81 15.71 0.69 6.48
N CYS A 82 16.03 1.94 6.78
CA CYS A 82 15.87 2.55 8.10
C CYS A 82 14.49 3.22 8.25
N GLY A 83 13.98 3.32 9.49
CA GLY A 83 12.77 4.09 9.79
C GLY A 83 11.46 3.55 9.19
N VAL A 84 11.43 2.27 8.79
CA VAL A 84 10.27 1.66 8.14
C VAL A 84 9.13 1.47 9.15
N ARG A 85 7.93 1.97 8.80
CA ARG A 85 6.71 1.82 9.61
C ARG A 85 6.29 0.36 9.73
N TYR A 86 5.63 0.03 10.84
CA TYR A 86 5.20 -1.35 11.16
C TYR A 86 4.43 -2.02 10.00
N ASN A 87 3.39 -1.37 9.49
CA ASN A 87 2.58 -1.95 8.40
C ASN A 87 3.40 -2.21 7.12
N THR A 88 4.41 -1.39 6.85
CA THR A 88 5.32 -1.61 5.72
C THR A 88 6.23 -2.80 5.99
N LYS A 89 6.72 -2.97 7.24
CA LYS A 89 7.50 -4.17 7.64
C LYS A 89 6.67 -5.44 7.49
N VAL A 90 5.40 -5.42 7.90
CA VAL A 90 4.47 -6.55 7.72
C VAL A 90 4.31 -6.87 6.22
N GLY A 91 4.15 -5.85 5.38
CA GLY A 91 4.09 -6.01 3.92
C GLY A 91 5.38 -6.62 3.34
N TYR A 92 6.54 -6.18 3.81
CA TYR A 92 7.82 -6.78 3.42
C TYR A 92 7.92 -8.25 3.85
N GLY A 93 7.54 -8.57 5.10
CA GLY A 93 7.49 -9.96 5.60
C GLY A 93 6.58 -10.84 4.76
N PHE A 94 5.42 -10.34 4.35
CA PHE A 94 4.51 -11.04 3.45
C PHE A 94 5.17 -11.37 2.09
N VAL A 95 5.85 -10.39 1.47
CA VAL A 95 6.57 -10.60 0.20
C VAL A 95 7.72 -11.60 0.38
N MET A 96 8.51 -11.45 1.45
CA MET A 96 9.61 -12.36 1.77
C MET A 96 9.13 -13.80 1.93
N ASN A 97 8.02 -14.02 2.61
CA ASN A 97 7.43 -15.35 2.78
C ASN A 97 6.98 -15.98 1.46
N ILE A 98 6.48 -15.17 0.52
CA ILE A 98 6.13 -15.64 -0.82
C ILE A 98 7.40 -16.03 -1.56
N VAL A 99 8.39 -15.14 -1.64
CA VAL A 99 9.64 -15.38 -2.37
C VAL A 99 10.40 -16.59 -1.84
N GLN A 100 10.42 -16.78 -0.51
CA GLN A 100 11.07 -17.92 0.13
C GLN A 100 10.46 -19.28 -0.26
N LYS A 101 9.13 -19.31 -0.43
CA LYS A 101 8.39 -20.54 -0.79
C LYS A 101 8.45 -20.84 -2.29
N GLU A 102 8.81 -19.87 -3.10
CA GLU A 102 8.84 -19.98 -4.55
C GLU A 102 10.22 -20.45 -5.06
N PRO A 103 10.28 -21.38 -6.01
CA PRO A 103 11.54 -21.77 -6.65
C PRO A 103 12.29 -20.58 -7.27
N PHE A 104 11.57 -19.53 -7.66
CA PHE A 104 12.13 -18.28 -8.16
C PHE A 104 13.04 -17.60 -7.13
N GLY A 105 12.71 -17.68 -5.85
CA GLY A 105 13.48 -17.09 -4.75
C GLY A 105 14.87 -17.73 -4.56
N ALA A 106 15.02 -19.00 -4.91
CA ALA A 106 16.28 -19.75 -4.81
C ALA A 106 17.19 -19.58 -6.05
N ARG A 107 16.72 -18.93 -7.12
CA ARG A 107 17.53 -18.71 -8.33
C ARG A 107 18.57 -17.61 -8.10
N LYS A 108 19.73 -17.74 -8.72
CA LYS A 108 20.78 -16.71 -8.71
C LYS A 108 20.33 -15.50 -9.51
N ILE A 109 20.60 -14.29 -8.99
CA ILE A 109 20.12 -13.04 -9.59
C ILE A 109 20.69 -12.79 -10.98
N ARG A 110 21.93 -13.20 -11.25
CA ARG A 110 22.56 -13.08 -12.57
C ARG A 110 21.87 -13.89 -13.67
N ASP A 111 21.20 -15.01 -13.31
CA ASP A 111 20.54 -15.93 -14.23
C ASP A 111 19.09 -15.50 -14.53
N ILE A 112 18.59 -14.45 -13.88
CA ILE A 112 17.22 -14.00 -14.02
C ILE A 112 17.08 -13.05 -15.23
N LYS A 113 16.31 -13.50 -16.22
CA LYS A 113 15.92 -12.71 -17.39
C LYS A 113 14.55 -12.04 -17.17
N VAL A 114 14.26 -11.01 -17.98
CA VAL A 114 12.93 -10.36 -17.96
C VAL A 114 11.80 -11.38 -18.16
N SER A 115 11.97 -12.32 -19.10
CA SER A 115 10.99 -13.38 -19.36
C SER A 115 10.78 -14.32 -18.17
N ASP A 116 11.78 -14.51 -17.30
CA ASP A 116 11.64 -15.32 -16.09
C ASP A 116 10.79 -14.58 -15.04
N ALA A 117 11.06 -13.29 -14.86
CA ALA A 117 10.29 -12.43 -13.98
C ALA A 117 8.82 -12.32 -14.42
N GLN A 118 8.58 -12.16 -15.73
CA GLN A 118 7.23 -12.16 -16.30
C GLN A 118 6.52 -13.49 -16.09
N ARG A 119 7.17 -14.61 -16.39
CA ARG A 119 6.60 -15.96 -16.16
C ARG A 119 6.28 -16.21 -14.70
N TRP A 120 7.11 -15.72 -13.79
CA TRP A 120 6.84 -15.82 -12.36
C TRP A 120 5.58 -15.01 -11.95
N MET A 121 5.42 -13.77 -12.44
CA MET A 121 4.21 -12.99 -12.18
C MET A 121 2.95 -13.68 -12.72
N ILE A 122 3.02 -14.23 -13.95
CA ILE A 122 1.90 -14.98 -14.56
C ILE A 122 1.58 -16.23 -13.72
N LYS A 123 2.59 -16.98 -13.27
CA LYS A 123 2.41 -18.14 -12.40
C LYS A 123 1.67 -17.77 -11.12
N LEU A 124 2.11 -16.72 -10.42
CA LEU A 124 1.48 -16.26 -9.20
C LEU A 124 0.02 -15.85 -9.42
N GLN A 125 -0.31 -15.22 -10.56
CA GLN A 125 -1.70 -14.89 -10.89
C GLN A 125 -2.53 -16.17 -11.11
N LYS A 126 -2.02 -17.15 -11.83
CA LYS A 126 -2.69 -18.45 -12.04
C LYS A 126 -2.91 -19.20 -10.72
N GLU A 127 -2.06 -19.00 -9.74
CA GLU A 127 -2.20 -19.54 -8.37
C GLU A 127 -3.16 -18.72 -7.49
N GLY A 128 -3.89 -17.76 -8.07
CA GLY A 128 -4.92 -16.96 -7.38
C GLY A 128 -4.42 -15.70 -6.68
N LYS A 129 -3.19 -15.24 -6.95
CA LYS A 129 -2.74 -13.93 -6.46
C LYS A 129 -3.34 -12.83 -7.31
N GLY A 130 -4.22 -12.00 -6.75
CA GLY A 130 -4.82 -10.86 -7.44
C GLY A 130 -3.79 -9.78 -7.81
N TYR A 131 -4.13 -8.94 -8.77
CA TYR A 131 -3.26 -7.88 -9.31
C TYR A 131 -2.67 -6.96 -8.23
N SER A 132 -3.45 -6.61 -7.21
CA SER A 132 -2.99 -5.79 -6.08
C SER A 132 -1.85 -6.47 -5.29
N THR A 133 -1.93 -7.79 -5.10
CA THR A 133 -0.87 -8.59 -4.45
C THR A 133 0.38 -8.61 -5.32
N LEU A 134 0.24 -8.82 -6.63
CA LEU A 134 1.36 -8.81 -7.58
C LEU A 134 2.04 -7.44 -7.64
N THR A 135 1.27 -6.36 -7.58
CA THR A 135 1.80 -4.99 -7.46
C THR A 135 2.62 -4.81 -6.19
N SER A 136 2.16 -5.34 -5.05
CA SER A 136 2.89 -5.29 -3.79
C SER A 136 4.19 -6.09 -3.84
N ILE A 137 4.17 -7.29 -4.42
CA ILE A 137 5.38 -8.12 -4.62
C ILE A 137 6.38 -7.37 -5.50
N ARG A 138 5.94 -6.88 -6.65
CA ARG A 138 6.79 -6.12 -7.57
C ARG A 138 7.34 -4.83 -6.94
N GLY A 139 6.55 -4.18 -6.07
CA GLY A 139 6.95 -2.99 -5.31
C GLY A 139 8.13 -3.22 -4.36
N VAL A 140 8.43 -4.47 -4.00
CA VAL A 140 9.61 -4.85 -3.20
C VAL A 140 10.72 -5.38 -4.09
N VAL A 141 10.39 -6.27 -5.04
CA VAL A 141 11.39 -6.98 -5.84
C VAL A 141 12.05 -6.07 -6.88
N LYS A 142 11.27 -5.21 -7.58
CA LYS A 142 11.82 -4.29 -8.59
C LYS A 142 12.87 -3.34 -8.01
N PRO A 143 12.65 -2.64 -6.88
CA PRO A 143 13.68 -1.78 -6.29
C PRO A 143 14.92 -2.55 -5.81
N ALA A 144 14.78 -3.78 -5.34
CA ALA A 144 15.93 -4.61 -4.95
C ALA A 144 16.81 -4.96 -6.16
N PHE A 145 16.21 -5.34 -7.28
CA PHE A 145 16.95 -5.54 -8.53
C PHE A 145 17.48 -4.23 -9.12
N GLN A 146 16.81 -3.10 -8.87
CA GLN A 146 17.36 -1.80 -9.26
C GLN A 146 18.62 -1.46 -8.47
N MET A 147 18.67 -1.81 -7.18
CA MET A 147 19.89 -1.70 -6.39
C MET A 147 21.01 -2.57 -6.99
N ALA A 148 20.74 -3.83 -7.30
CA ALA A 148 21.71 -4.73 -7.92
C ALA A 148 22.18 -4.24 -9.31
N TYR A 149 21.31 -3.60 -10.10
CA TYR A 149 21.68 -2.95 -11.36
C TYR A 149 22.59 -1.74 -11.13
N ASN A 150 22.27 -0.88 -10.16
CA ASN A 150 23.07 0.30 -9.83
C ASN A 150 24.44 -0.06 -9.22
N GLU A 151 24.54 -1.24 -8.61
CA GLU A 151 25.79 -1.82 -8.08
C GLU A 151 26.54 -2.68 -9.12
N GLU A 152 26.12 -2.63 -10.39
CA GLU A 152 26.73 -3.37 -11.51
C GLU A 152 26.78 -4.89 -11.31
N VAL A 153 25.88 -5.45 -10.50
CA VAL A 153 25.75 -6.88 -10.23
C VAL A 153 24.93 -7.59 -11.30
N VAL A 154 23.97 -6.89 -11.89
CA VAL A 154 23.14 -7.37 -13.00
C VAL A 154 23.11 -6.36 -14.14
N ARG A 155 23.09 -6.85 -15.39
CA ARG A 155 23.11 -5.99 -16.59
C ARG A 155 21.87 -5.12 -16.77
N ARG A 156 20.73 -5.53 -16.23
CA ARG A 156 19.45 -4.82 -16.29
C ARG A 156 18.53 -5.30 -15.18
N ASN A 157 17.55 -4.47 -14.84
CA ASN A 157 16.51 -4.87 -13.91
C ASN A 157 15.51 -5.80 -14.61
N PRO A 158 15.38 -7.09 -14.21
CA PRO A 158 14.44 -8.02 -14.85
C PRO A 158 12.97 -7.69 -14.61
N PHE A 159 12.65 -6.81 -13.65
CA PHE A 159 11.30 -6.33 -13.36
C PHE A 159 10.98 -4.98 -14.03
N ASP A 160 11.81 -4.52 -14.98
CA ASP A 160 11.55 -3.29 -15.70
C ASP A 160 10.61 -3.52 -16.90
N PHE A 161 9.34 -3.76 -16.59
CA PHE A 161 8.23 -3.89 -17.53
C PHE A 161 6.94 -3.34 -16.89
N LYS A 162 5.93 -3.03 -17.68
CA LYS A 162 4.60 -2.69 -17.16
C LYS A 162 3.88 -3.96 -16.75
N LEU A 163 3.37 -3.98 -15.51
CA LEU A 163 2.70 -5.18 -14.97
C LEU A 163 1.42 -5.51 -15.76
N THR A 164 0.71 -4.48 -16.24
CA THR A 164 -0.51 -4.61 -17.08
C THR A 164 -0.29 -5.30 -18.42
N ASP A 165 0.96 -5.33 -18.91
CA ASP A 165 1.28 -5.99 -20.18
C ASP A 165 1.52 -7.50 -20.00
N VAL A 166 1.56 -7.97 -18.75
CA VAL A 166 1.96 -9.33 -18.38
C VAL A 166 0.84 -10.08 -17.67
N VAL A 167 0.07 -9.40 -16.81
CA VAL A 167 -1.01 -9.98 -16.00
C VAL A 167 -2.28 -9.14 -16.10
N VAL A 168 -3.41 -9.81 -15.98
CA VAL A 168 -4.72 -9.15 -16.03
C VAL A 168 -4.93 -8.32 -14.77
N ASN A 169 -5.37 -7.07 -14.95
CA ASN A 169 -5.76 -6.23 -13.82
C ASN A 169 -7.20 -6.56 -13.40
N ASP A 170 -7.33 -7.46 -12.43
CA ASP A 170 -8.57 -7.87 -11.79
C ASP A 170 -8.95 -7.02 -10.57
N SER A 171 -8.24 -5.92 -10.33
CA SER A 171 -8.51 -5.06 -9.20
C SER A 171 -9.88 -4.40 -9.33
N GLN A 172 -10.75 -4.64 -8.35
CA GLN A 172 -12.05 -3.99 -8.31
C GLN A 172 -11.91 -2.51 -7.99
N LYS A 173 -12.55 -1.65 -8.80
CA LYS A 173 -12.64 -0.23 -8.49
C LYS A 173 -13.38 -0.06 -7.16
N ARG A 174 -12.86 0.80 -6.31
CA ARG A 174 -13.58 1.18 -5.08
C ARG A 174 -14.84 1.93 -5.47
N ILE A 175 -15.98 1.43 -5.03
CA ILE A 175 -17.30 2.00 -5.33
C ILE A 175 -17.74 2.81 -4.12
N SER A 176 -18.16 4.06 -4.34
CA SER A 176 -18.90 4.84 -3.35
C SER A 176 -20.33 4.33 -3.24
N LEU A 177 -20.92 4.43 -2.06
CA LEU A 177 -22.33 4.13 -1.85
C LEU A 177 -23.20 5.24 -2.45
N THR A 178 -24.24 4.86 -3.17
CA THR A 178 -25.30 5.81 -3.56
C THR A 178 -26.04 6.30 -2.31
N GLU A 179 -26.70 7.44 -2.40
CA GLU A 179 -27.49 7.98 -1.29
C GLU A 179 -28.56 6.99 -0.78
N LYS A 180 -29.21 6.28 -1.70
CA LYS A 180 -30.15 5.20 -1.36
C LYS A 180 -29.49 4.08 -0.56
N GLN A 181 -28.32 3.63 -0.99
CA GLN A 181 -27.57 2.57 -0.31
C GLN A 181 -27.08 3.01 1.07
N GLN A 182 -26.64 4.28 1.20
CA GLN A 182 -26.27 4.87 2.50
C GLN A 182 -27.47 4.87 3.45
N LYS A 183 -28.64 5.34 3.01
CA LYS A 183 -29.87 5.36 3.82
C LYS A 183 -30.29 3.95 4.24
N VAL A 184 -30.29 3.00 3.31
CA VAL A 184 -30.65 1.59 3.60
C VAL A 184 -29.72 0.99 4.64
N TRP A 185 -28.40 1.16 4.48
CA TRP A 185 -27.41 0.65 5.41
C TRP A 185 -27.52 1.28 6.80
N MET A 186 -27.59 2.61 6.86
CA MET A 186 -27.65 3.33 8.14
C MET A 186 -28.96 3.06 8.89
N ASN A 187 -30.10 2.90 8.19
CA ASN A 187 -31.35 2.49 8.81
C ASN A 187 -31.26 1.08 9.37
N PHE A 188 -30.70 0.12 8.63
CA PHE A 188 -30.47 -1.23 9.14
C PHE A 188 -29.62 -1.22 10.40
N ILE A 189 -28.52 -0.46 10.43
CA ILE A 189 -27.66 -0.37 11.63
C ILE A 189 -28.44 0.22 12.80
N ARG A 190 -29.22 1.27 12.61
CA ARG A 190 -29.99 1.95 13.66
C ARG A 190 -31.08 1.07 14.25
N GLU A 191 -31.76 0.28 13.44
CA GLU A 191 -32.90 -0.54 13.85
C GLU A 191 -32.50 -1.91 14.42
N ASP A 192 -31.31 -2.41 14.08
CA ASP A 192 -30.86 -3.73 14.54
C ASP A 192 -30.37 -3.70 15.97
N LYS A 193 -31.03 -4.48 16.86
CA LYS A 193 -30.73 -4.55 18.30
C LYS A 193 -29.25 -4.82 18.63
N SER A 194 -28.52 -5.52 17.76
CA SER A 194 -27.11 -5.88 17.99
C SER A 194 -26.14 -4.81 17.50
N TYR A 195 -26.54 -4.03 16.48
CA TYR A 195 -25.66 -3.10 15.79
C TYR A 195 -25.99 -1.62 16.03
N ALA A 196 -27.18 -1.30 16.59
CA ALA A 196 -27.58 0.07 16.92
C ALA A 196 -26.52 0.83 17.77
N LYS A 197 -25.84 0.13 18.64
CA LYS A 197 -24.76 0.70 19.48
C LYS A 197 -23.55 1.22 18.69
N TYR A 198 -23.39 0.83 17.42
CA TYR A 198 -22.31 1.29 16.53
C TYR A 198 -22.77 2.39 15.58
N TYR A 199 -24.05 2.78 15.64
CA TYR A 199 -24.63 3.75 14.72
C TYR A 199 -23.86 5.06 14.71
N ASP A 200 -23.60 5.64 15.88
CA ASP A 200 -22.87 6.90 16.01
C ASP A 200 -21.42 6.82 15.50
N GLU A 201 -20.74 5.68 15.72
CA GLU A 201 -19.39 5.44 15.16
C GLU A 201 -19.42 5.49 13.61
N PHE A 202 -20.44 4.91 13.01
CA PHE A 202 -20.59 4.86 11.56
C PHE A 202 -21.03 6.23 10.97
N VAL A 203 -21.86 6.99 11.69
CA VAL A 203 -22.18 8.37 11.31
C VAL A 203 -20.92 9.23 11.29
N VAL A 204 -20.10 9.16 12.34
CA VAL A 204 -18.84 9.92 12.39
C VAL A 204 -17.91 9.56 11.26
N LEU A 205 -17.70 8.25 10.98
CA LEU A 205 -16.84 7.81 9.87
C LEU A 205 -17.36 8.26 8.50
N LEU A 206 -18.67 8.12 8.27
CA LEU A 206 -19.32 8.52 7.02
C LEU A 206 -19.37 10.04 6.84
N GLY A 207 -19.56 10.79 7.93
CA GLY A 207 -19.69 12.26 7.91
C GLY A 207 -18.38 13.04 7.99
N THR A 208 -17.25 12.36 8.24
CA THR A 208 -15.92 13.02 8.35
C THR A 208 -14.92 12.55 7.32
N GLY A 209 -15.12 11.36 6.74
CA GLY A 209 -14.16 10.74 5.84
C GLY A 209 -12.80 10.42 6.47
N MET A 210 -12.64 10.41 7.78
CA MET A 210 -11.40 10.02 8.47
C MET A 210 -10.98 8.60 8.11
N ARG A 211 -9.67 8.32 8.19
CA ARG A 211 -9.21 6.93 8.19
C ARG A 211 -9.65 6.26 9.48
N VAL A 212 -10.02 4.99 9.40
CA VAL A 212 -10.49 4.24 10.59
C VAL A 212 -9.46 4.23 11.73
N SER A 213 -8.16 4.19 11.41
CA SER A 213 -7.09 4.25 12.41
C SER A 213 -6.93 5.63 13.04
N GLU A 214 -7.22 6.73 12.29
CA GLU A 214 -7.30 8.09 12.81
C GLU A 214 -8.49 8.21 13.78
N PHE A 215 -9.67 7.69 13.40
CA PHE A 215 -10.85 7.68 14.26
C PHE A 215 -10.64 6.90 15.55
N CYS A 216 -10.01 5.71 15.47
CA CYS A 216 -9.65 4.93 16.66
C CYS A 216 -8.59 5.64 17.53
N GLY A 217 -7.78 6.52 16.93
CA GLY A 217 -6.77 7.30 17.64
C GLY A 217 -7.33 8.51 18.38
N LEU A 218 -8.54 8.96 18.08
CA LEU A 218 -9.10 10.16 18.72
C LEU A 218 -9.15 10.04 20.23
N THR A 219 -8.66 11.06 20.90
CA THR A 219 -8.78 11.26 22.33
C THR A 219 -9.81 12.34 22.64
N LEU A 220 -10.23 12.45 23.89
CA LEU A 220 -11.15 13.50 24.33
C LEU A 220 -10.60 14.92 24.07
N GLN A 221 -9.27 15.06 24.07
CA GLN A 221 -8.59 16.36 23.81
C GLN A 221 -8.63 16.77 22.32
N ASP A 222 -8.98 15.85 21.42
CA ASP A 222 -9.05 16.13 19.98
C ASP A 222 -10.41 16.67 19.56
N LEU A 223 -11.40 16.68 20.47
CA LEU A 223 -12.77 17.10 20.22
C LEU A 223 -13.00 18.51 20.77
N ASP A 224 -13.00 19.49 19.90
CA ASP A 224 -13.31 20.88 20.22
C ASP A 224 -14.79 21.17 19.88
N PHE A 225 -15.67 20.87 20.83
CA PHE A 225 -17.12 21.08 20.67
C PHE A 225 -17.51 22.56 20.59
N GLN A 226 -16.74 23.44 21.22
CA GLN A 226 -17.01 24.88 21.19
C GLN A 226 -16.81 25.45 19.78
N ASN A 227 -15.74 25.08 19.12
CA ASN A 227 -15.43 25.50 17.75
C ASN A 227 -15.88 24.50 16.68
N ARG A 228 -16.63 23.46 17.06
CA ARG A 228 -17.16 22.40 16.19
C ARG A 228 -16.11 21.80 15.24
N ARG A 229 -14.97 21.37 15.79
CA ARG A 229 -13.88 20.79 15.00
C ARG A 229 -13.22 19.60 15.70
N ILE A 230 -12.72 18.68 14.90
CA ILE A 230 -11.97 17.48 15.29
C ILE A 230 -10.51 17.68 14.87
N ARG A 231 -9.57 17.56 15.82
CA ARG A 231 -8.14 17.55 15.50
C ARG A 231 -7.73 16.15 15.07
N VAL A 232 -7.08 16.04 13.91
CA VAL A 232 -6.52 14.79 13.41
C VAL A 232 -5.03 14.99 13.16
N ASP A 233 -4.18 14.42 13.99
CA ASP A 233 -2.71 14.51 13.87
C ASP A 233 -2.00 13.19 14.16
N HIS A 234 -2.74 12.16 14.55
CA HIS A 234 -2.22 10.83 14.86
C HIS A 234 -3.23 9.72 14.54
N GLN A 235 -2.78 8.48 14.66
CA GLN A 235 -3.58 7.28 14.51
C GLN A 235 -3.17 6.21 15.51
N LEU A 236 -4.12 5.36 15.93
CA LEU A 236 -3.86 4.24 16.81
C LEU A 236 -3.66 2.96 16.00
N ILE A 237 -2.60 2.25 16.29
CA ILE A 237 -2.25 0.97 15.64
C ILE A 237 -2.01 -0.08 16.72
N ARG A 238 -2.39 -1.33 16.40
CA ARG A 238 -2.07 -2.50 17.21
C ARG A 238 -1.29 -3.50 16.37
N GLU A 239 -0.14 -3.89 16.85
CA GLU A 239 0.68 -4.94 16.23
C GLU A 239 0.06 -6.33 16.41
N SER A 240 0.46 -7.27 15.56
CA SER A 240 0.02 -8.67 15.66
C SER A 240 0.38 -9.32 17.01
N GLY A 241 1.43 -8.86 17.67
CA GLY A 241 1.80 -9.23 19.04
C GLY A 241 0.96 -8.59 20.15
N GLY A 242 -0.07 -7.81 19.82
CA GLY A 242 -0.98 -7.20 20.78
C GLY A 242 -0.54 -5.85 21.33
N LYS A 243 0.68 -5.38 21.02
CA LYS A 243 1.18 -4.08 21.46
C LYS A 243 0.49 -2.94 20.72
N TYR A 244 0.02 -1.94 21.48
CA TYR A 244 -0.54 -0.70 20.94
C TYR A 244 0.56 0.36 20.83
N TYR A 245 0.44 1.21 19.81
CA TYR A 245 1.25 2.41 19.69
C TYR A 245 0.50 3.50 18.90
N VAL A 246 0.85 4.75 19.16
CA VAL A 246 0.33 5.91 18.44
C VAL A 246 1.34 6.35 17.39
N GLU A 247 0.91 6.39 16.15
CA GLU A 247 1.71 6.84 15.03
C GLU A 247 1.24 8.22 14.56
N LYS A 248 2.14 9.21 14.59
CA LYS A 248 1.85 10.54 14.03
C LYS A 248 1.58 10.44 12.53
N THR A 249 0.77 11.35 12.00
CA THR A 249 0.47 11.39 10.57
C THR A 249 1.76 11.47 9.73
N LYS A 250 1.74 10.81 8.57
CA LYS A 250 2.94 10.63 7.72
C LYS A 250 3.44 11.93 7.11
N THR A 251 2.52 12.88 6.88
CA THR A 251 2.76 14.14 6.18
C THR A 251 2.11 15.28 6.95
N GLU A 252 2.56 16.51 6.74
CA GLU A 252 1.90 17.70 7.29
C GLU A 252 0.44 17.80 6.85
N CYS A 253 0.12 17.40 5.60
CA CYS A 253 -1.25 17.31 5.12
C CYS A 253 -2.14 16.34 5.94
N GLY A 254 -1.52 15.42 6.68
CA GLY A 254 -2.23 14.55 7.62
C GLY A 254 -2.71 15.28 8.87
N ARG A 255 -2.02 16.37 9.27
CA ARG A 255 -2.43 17.21 10.39
C ARG A 255 -3.48 18.20 9.91
N ARG A 256 -4.70 18.07 10.42
CA ARG A 256 -5.81 18.87 9.98
C ARG A 256 -6.89 18.98 11.04
N PHE A 257 -7.75 19.96 10.88
CA PHE A 257 -9.02 20.04 11.59
C PHE A 257 -10.15 19.67 10.64
N ILE A 258 -11.07 18.82 11.08
CA ILE A 258 -12.28 18.45 10.34
C ILE A 258 -13.45 19.16 11.02
N PRO A 259 -14.24 19.97 10.29
CA PRO A 259 -15.46 20.58 10.84
C PRO A 259 -16.48 19.51 11.21
N MET A 260 -17.20 19.72 12.31
CA MET A 260 -18.32 18.87 12.71
C MET A 260 -19.61 19.40 12.07
N THR A 261 -20.23 18.60 11.19
CA THR A 261 -21.64 18.81 10.81
C THR A 261 -22.54 18.52 12.00
N GLU A 262 -23.82 18.90 11.97
CA GLU A 262 -24.73 18.66 13.08
C GLU A 262 -24.83 17.19 13.47
N ASP A 263 -24.97 16.29 12.46
CA ASP A 263 -25.05 14.85 12.69
C ASP A 263 -23.77 14.30 13.36
N VAL A 264 -22.60 14.75 12.88
CA VAL A 264 -21.30 14.37 13.46
C VAL A 264 -21.16 14.88 14.89
N PHE A 265 -21.54 16.13 15.13
CA PHE A 265 -21.52 16.75 16.45
C PHE A 265 -22.39 15.97 17.45
N GLN A 266 -23.63 15.68 17.08
CA GLN A 266 -24.56 14.93 17.93
C GLN A 266 -24.05 13.50 18.18
N SER A 267 -23.56 12.83 17.13
CA SER A 267 -23.02 11.46 17.28
C SER A 267 -21.77 11.43 18.18
N LEU A 268 -20.88 12.41 18.09
CA LEU A 268 -19.74 12.51 19.01
C LEU A 268 -20.17 12.78 20.46
N GLN A 269 -21.20 13.58 20.68
CA GLN A 269 -21.77 13.78 22.01
C GLN A 269 -22.36 12.48 22.57
N ASN A 270 -23.09 11.72 21.74
CA ASN A 270 -23.65 10.42 22.13
C ASN A 270 -22.53 9.42 22.47
N LEU A 271 -21.48 9.34 21.64
CA LEU A 271 -20.32 8.49 21.91
C LEU A 271 -19.65 8.87 23.24
N LEU A 272 -19.51 10.16 23.51
CA LEU A 272 -18.92 10.66 24.76
C LEU A 272 -19.81 10.35 25.98
N ALA A 273 -21.13 10.57 25.85
CA ALA A 273 -22.09 10.27 26.92
C ALA A 273 -22.15 8.78 27.28
N ASN A 274 -22.02 7.92 26.26
CA ASN A 274 -22.02 6.47 26.42
C ASN A 274 -20.64 5.89 26.77
N ARG A 275 -19.58 6.71 26.71
CA ARG A 275 -18.23 6.26 27.02
C ARG A 275 -18.08 5.93 28.49
N LYS A 276 -17.58 4.74 28.77
CA LYS A 276 -17.27 4.31 30.13
C LYS A 276 -16.17 5.20 30.74
N ARG A 277 -16.41 5.72 31.92
CA ARG A 277 -15.40 6.45 32.71
C ARG A 277 -14.51 5.43 33.42
N LEU A 278 -13.23 5.37 33.06
CA LEU A 278 -12.26 4.46 33.65
C LEU A 278 -11.53 5.18 34.80
N LYS A 279 -11.27 4.46 35.90
CA LYS A 279 -10.40 4.95 36.97
C LYS A 279 -8.94 5.08 36.51
N ASN A 280 -8.49 4.13 35.70
CA ASN A 280 -7.16 4.10 35.13
C ASN A 280 -7.29 4.03 33.60
N GLU A 281 -7.01 5.12 32.94
CA GLU A 281 -6.98 5.20 31.46
C GLU A 281 -5.69 4.58 30.93
N ALA A 282 -5.79 3.83 29.84
CA ALA A 282 -4.61 3.36 29.15
C ALA A 282 -3.81 4.54 28.59
N ILE A 283 -2.50 4.57 28.89
CA ILE A 283 -1.56 5.55 28.32
C ILE A 283 -0.74 4.83 27.25
N ILE A 284 -0.83 5.32 26.01
CA ILE A 284 -0.13 4.75 24.85
C ILE A 284 0.68 5.86 24.22
N ASP A 285 2.00 5.76 24.26
CA ASP A 285 2.94 6.77 23.72
C ASP A 285 2.62 8.21 24.15
N GLY A 286 2.15 8.40 25.39
CA GLY A 286 1.79 9.68 25.99
C GLY A 286 0.34 10.16 25.71
N TYR A 287 -0.44 9.39 24.95
CA TYR A 287 -1.86 9.65 24.71
C TYR A 287 -2.74 8.85 25.67
N SER A 288 -3.80 9.48 26.17
CA SER A 288 -4.81 8.86 27.05
C SER A 288 -6.19 9.43 26.76
N GLY A 289 -7.23 8.82 27.34
CA GLY A 289 -8.60 9.29 27.12
C GLY A 289 -9.10 8.99 25.70
N PHE A 290 -8.74 7.84 25.12
CA PHE A 290 -9.24 7.44 23.81
C PHE A 290 -10.77 7.40 23.77
N LEU A 291 -11.36 7.99 22.74
CA LEU A 291 -12.81 8.11 22.60
C LEU A 291 -13.50 6.72 22.58
N LEU A 292 -12.95 5.80 21.82
CA LEU A 292 -13.55 4.47 21.60
C LEU A 292 -12.85 3.40 22.43
N LEU A 293 -13.64 2.67 23.20
CA LEU A 293 -13.16 1.55 24.01
C LEU A 293 -13.80 0.23 23.53
N ASP A 294 -13.06 -0.86 23.64
CA ASP A 294 -13.57 -2.21 23.42
C ASP A 294 -14.25 -2.77 24.70
N LYS A 295 -14.76 -3.99 24.61
CA LYS A 295 -15.43 -4.66 25.73
C LYS A 295 -14.53 -4.93 26.96
N ASN A 296 -13.22 -4.85 26.78
CA ASN A 296 -12.21 -5.09 27.82
C ASN A 296 -11.59 -3.77 28.31
N ASP A 297 -12.23 -2.64 28.01
CA ASP A 297 -11.79 -1.30 28.38
C ASP A 297 -10.45 -0.86 27.72
N HIS A 298 -10.01 -1.56 26.65
CA HIS A 298 -8.88 -1.12 25.84
C HIS A 298 -9.34 -0.22 24.69
N PRO A 299 -8.49 0.68 24.21
CA PRO A 299 -8.83 1.48 23.03
C PRO A 299 -9.17 0.60 21.83
N LYS A 300 -10.26 0.90 21.13
CA LYS A 300 -10.60 0.23 19.88
C LYS A 300 -9.54 0.50 18.80
N VAL A 301 -9.28 -0.48 17.96
CA VAL A 301 -8.43 -0.37 16.78
C VAL A 301 -9.24 -0.65 15.51
N ALA A 302 -8.69 -0.29 14.36
CA ALA A 302 -9.34 -0.44 13.05
C ALA A 302 -10.00 -1.82 12.85
N LEU A 303 -9.33 -2.89 13.27
CA LEU A 303 -9.84 -4.26 13.16
C LEU A 303 -11.17 -4.49 13.89
N HIS A 304 -11.43 -3.81 15.02
CA HIS A 304 -12.71 -3.92 15.71
C HIS A 304 -13.84 -3.38 14.84
N ILE A 305 -13.71 -2.17 14.34
CA ILE A 305 -14.71 -1.52 13.47
C ILE A 305 -14.90 -2.30 12.16
N GLU A 306 -13.81 -2.77 11.56
CA GLU A 306 -13.88 -3.61 10.34
C GLU A 306 -14.64 -4.91 10.58
N ASN A 307 -14.45 -5.55 11.74
CA ASN A 307 -15.18 -6.75 12.12
C ASN A 307 -16.65 -6.46 12.40
N GLU A 308 -16.97 -5.37 13.11
CA GLU A 308 -18.33 -4.92 13.37
C GLU A 308 -19.09 -4.70 12.05
N MET A 309 -18.51 -3.99 11.10
CA MET A 309 -19.09 -3.80 9.76
C MET A 309 -19.22 -5.13 8.99
N ARG A 310 -18.24 -6.00 9.06
CA ARG A 310 -18.25 -7.32 8.39
C ARG A 310 -19.39 -8.20 8.89
N TRP A 311 -19.55 -8.28 10.21
CA TRP A 311 -20.61 -9.08 10.83
C TRP A 311 -21.99 -8.48 10.59
N ALA A 312 -22.13 -7.16 10.65
CA ALA A 312 -23.37 -6.45 10.30
C ALA A 312 -23.74 -6.72 8.84
N MET A 313 -22.78 -6.63 7.90
CA MET A 313 -23.00 -6.93 6.49
C MET A 313 -23.41 -8.40 6.27
N LYS A 314 -22.79 -9.35 6.99
CA LYS A 314 -23.17 -10.76 6.93
C LYS A 314 -24.62 -10.97 7.38
N LYS A 315 -25.03 -10.29 8.47
CA LYS A 315 -26.42 -10.34 8.95
C LYS A 315 -27.38 -9.69 7.97
N TYR A 316 -27.05 -8.50 7.46
CA TYR A 316 -27.86 -7.80 6.45
C TYR A 316 -28.14 -8.69 5.25
N ARG A 317 -27.12 -9.28 4.63
CA ARG A 317 -27.25 -10.16 3.46
C ARG A 317 -28.13 -11.39 3.73
N LYS A 318 -28.14 -11.89 4.97
CA LYS A 318 -29.01 -13.01 5.37
C LYS A 318 -30.47 -12.59 5.48
N LEU A 319 -30.73 -11.36 5.95
CA LEU A 319 -32.09 -10.84 6.18
C LEU A 319 -32.71 -10.27 4.90
N TYR A 320 -31.87 -9.71 4.02
CA TYR A 320 -32.31 -9.00 2.81
C TYR A 320 -31.58 -9.53 1.55
N PRO A 321 -31.80 -10.79 1.15
CA PRO A 321 -31.12 -11.39 0.01
C PRO A 321 -31.46 -10.69 -1.32
N ASP A 322 -32.68 -10.17 -1.44
CA ASP A 322 -33.18 -9.50 -2.65
C ASP A 322 -32.83 -8.02 -2.74
N ALA A 323 -32.20 -7.47 -1.70
CA ALA A 323 -31.75 -6.09 -1.64
C ALA A 323 -30.22 -5.99 -1.41
N PRO A 324 -29.39 -6.46 -2.37
CA PRO A 324 -27.96 -6.56 -2.16
C PRO A 324 -27.32 -5.19 -2.02
N LEU A 325 -26.47 -5.03 -1.00
CA LEU A 325 -25.56 -3.90 -0.85
C LEU A 325 -24.14 -4.30 -1.25
N PRO A 326 -23.32 -3.37 -1.77
CA PRO A 326 -21.92 -3.64 -2.03
C PRO A 326 -21.19 -3.97 -0.72
N HIS A 327 -19.96 -4.47 -0.80
CA HIS A 327 -19.18 -4.75 0.39
C HIS A 327 -18.78 -3.44 1.09
N ILE A 328 -19.39 -3.15 2.25
CA ILE A 328 -19.19 -1.93 3.02
C ILE A 328 -18.01 -2.12 4.00
N THR A 329 -17.06 -1.18 3.95
CA THR A 329 -15.89 -1.10 4.82
C THR A 329 -15.64 0.34 5.23
N PRO A 330 -14.81 0.62 6.26
CA PRO A 330 -14.44 1.99 6.59
C PRO A 330 -13.84 2.77 5.40
N HIS A 331 -13.10 2.10 4.52
CA HIS A 331 -12.60 2.73 3.30
C HIS A 331 -13.68 3.08 2.29
N VAL A 332 -14.74 2.26 2.19
CA VAL A 332 -15.92 2.59 1.37
C VAL A 332 -16.62 3.83 1.93
N PHE A 333 -16.77 3.93 3.24
CA PHE A 333 -17.33 5.13 3.88
C PHE A 333 -16.50 6.38 3.57
N ARG A 334 -15.19 6.30 3.72
CA ARG A 334 -14.29 7.40 3.38
C ARG A 334 -14.38 7.79 1.90
N HIS A 335 -14.47 6.80 1.00
CA HIS A 335 -14.64 7.07 -0.43
C HIS A 335 -16.01 7.69 -0.72
N THR A 336 -17.07 7.20 -0.06
CA THR A 336 -18.42 7.75 -0.15
C THR A 336 -18.47 9.21 0.32
N PHE A 337 -17.86 9.53 1.46
CA PHE A 337 -17.73 10.91 1.93
C PHE A 337 -17.06 11.80 0.88
N CYS A 338 -15.91 11.35 0.34
CA CYS A 338 -15.18 12.09 -0.68
C CYS A 338 -16.05 12.37 -1.92
N THR A 339 -16.79 11.36 -2.39
CA THR A 339 -17.70 11.48 -3.54
C THR A 339 -18.89 12.39 -3.23
N ASN A 340 -19.49 12.28 -2.05
CA ASN A 340 -20.61 13.13 -1.63
C ASN A 340 -20.19 14.61 -1.58
N MET A 341 -19.03 14.91 -1.00
CA MET A 341 -18.51 16.28 -0.92
C MET A 341 -18.14 16.85 -2.29
N ALA A 342 -17.55 16.03 -3.16
CA ALA A 342 -17.27 16.41 -4.54
C ALA A 342 -18.56 16.73 -5.32
N ASN A 343 -19.58 15.87 -5.21
CA ASN A 343 -20.89 16.07 -5.85
C ASN A 343 -21.65 17.28 -5.28
N ALA A 344 -21.43 17.59 -4.00
CA ALA A 344 -21.98 18.79 -3.37
C ALA A 344 -21.24 20.08 -3.77
N GLY A 345 -20.21 20.01 -4.62
CA GLY A 345 -19.48 21.17 -5.13
C GLY A 345 -18.41 21.71 -4.18
N MET A 346 -17.94 20.90 -3.22
CA MET A 346 -16.80 21.31 -2.37
C MET A 346 -15.56 21.54 -3.22
N ASP A 347 -14.85 22.62 -2.98
CA ASP A 347 -13.58 22.92 -3.65
C ASP A 347 -12.57 21.77 -3.49
N ILE A 348 -11.81 21.47 -4.57
CA ILE A 348 -10.85 20.34 -4.61
C ILE A 348 -9.78 20.47 -3.52
N LYS A 349 -9.29 21.70 -3.25
CA LYS A 349 -8.27 21.93 -2.23
C LYS A 349 -8.83 21.77 -0.82
N ALA A 350 -10.06 22.27 -0.60
CA ALA A 350 -10.78 22.06 0.65
C ALA A 350 -11.02 20.57 0.90
N LEU A 351 -11.46 19.82 -0.12
CA LEU A 351 -11.66 18.37 0.00
C LEU A 351 -10.34 17.62 0.22
N GLN A 352 -9.28 17.98 -0.49
CA GLN A 352 -7.94 17.43 -0.29
C GLN A 352 -7.47 17.64 1.16
N TYR A 353 -7.67 18.83 1.70
CA TYR A 353 -7.34 19.18 3.09
C TYR A 353 -8.13 18.30 4.08
N VAL A 354 -9.47 18.26 3.98
CA VAL A 354 -10.33 17.49 4.89
C VAL A 354 -9.98 16.00 4.82
N MET A 355 -9.73 15.47 3.63
CA MET A 355 -9.33 14.09 3.43
C MET A 355 -7.90 13.80 3.91
N GLY A 356 -7.02 14.79 4.03
CA GLY A 356 -5.61 14.59 4.34
C GLY A 356 -4.89 13.76 3.27
N HIS A 357 -5.15 14.06 1.98
CA HIS A 357 -4.47 13.45 0.86
C HIS A 357 -3.21 14.26 0.52
N SER A 358 -2.05 13.61 0.56
CA SER A 358 -0.78 14.21 0.16
C SER A 358 -0.67 14.40 -1.36
N ASP A 359 -1.39 13.58 -2.13
CA ASP A 359 -1.44 13.65 -3.59
C ASP A 359 -2.84 14.07 -4.04
N ALA A 360 -2.92 15.18 -4.76
CA ALA A 360 -4.16 15.73 -5.31
C ALA A 360 -4.83 14.77 -6.32
N SER A 361 -4.03 13.92 -7.01
CA SER A 361 -4.55 12.95 -7.98
C SER A 361 -5.58 11.99 -7.36
N ILE A 362 -5.40 11.65 -6.07
CA ILE A 362 -6.34 10.78 -5.34
C ILE A 362 -7.70 11.46 -5.19
N THR A 363 -7.72 12.78 -4.93
CA THR A 363 -8.96 13.56 -4.82
C THR A 363 -9.54 13.81 -6.21
N LEU A 364 -8.72 14.16 -7.20
CA LEU A 364 -9.13 14.40 -8.58
C LEU A 364 -9.81 13.19 -9.21
N ASN A 365 -9.36 11.98 -8.92
CA ASN A 365 -9.99 10.75 -9.41
C ASN A 365 -11.46 10.60 -9.01
N VAL A 366 -11.95 11.34 -8.01
CA VAL A 366 -13.37 11.35 -7.63
C VAL A 366 -14.16 12.34 -8.51
N TYR A 367 -13.53 13.40 -9.00
CA TYR A 367 -14.13 14.39 -9.90
C TYR A 367 -14.15 13.96 -11.38
N THR A 368 -13.51 12.84 -11.76
CA THR A 368 -13.43 12.38 -13.16
C THR A 368 -14.77 11.87 -13.74
N HIS A 369 -15.82 11.84 -12.93
CA HIS A 369 -17.18 11.54 -13.39
C HIS A 369 -18.01 12.82 -13.65
N ALA A 370 -17.36 13.92 -14.02
CA ALA A 370 -18.05 15.12 -14.47
C ALA A 370 -18.88 14.76 -15.73
N SER A 371 -20.21 14.66 -15.57
CA SER A 371 -21.12 14.54 -16.69
C SER A 371 -21.33 15.92 -17.34
N TYR A 372 -21.79 15.93 -18.57
CA TYR A 372 -22.22 17.17 -19.24
C TYR A 372 -23.18 17.99 -18.37
N ASP A 373 -24.14 17.30 -17.70
CA ASP A 373 -25.11 17.92 -16.83
C ASP A 373 -24.47 18.64 -15.65
N HIS A 374 -23.47 18.03 -15.00
CA HIS A 374 -22.72 18.66 -13.93
C HIS A 374 -21.90 19.88 -14.42
N ALA A 375 -21.29 19.77 -15.60
CA ALA A 375 -20.58 20.91 -16.21
C ALA A 375 -21.56 22.05 -16.54
N ALA A 376 -22.74 21.74 -17.07
CA ALA A 376 -23.79 22.72 -17.35
C ALA A 376 -24.29 23.43 -16.09
N GLU A 377 -24.55 22.66 -15.00
CA GLU A 377 -24.91 23.25 -13.70
C GLU A 377 -23.81 24.16 -13.12
N GLN A 378 -22.54 23.75 -13.21
CA GLN A 378 -21.43 24.57 -12.74
C GLN A 378 -21.29 25.84 -13.60
N MET A 379 -21.41 25.75 -14.91
CA MET A 379 -21.42 26.89 -15.78
C MET A 379 -22.58 27.85 -15.50
N ALA A 380 -23.79 27.33 -15.25
CA ALA A 380 -24.95 28.13 -14.88
C ALA A 380 -24.73 28.94 -13.58
N LYS A 381 -24.04 28.35 -12.58
CA LYS A 381 -23.69 29.01 -11.32
C LYS A 381 -22.60 30.09 -11.50
N LEU A 382 -21.79 30.01 -12.53
CA LEU A 382 -20.69 30.95 -12.79
C LEU A 382 -21.13 32.09 -13.72
N VAL A 383 -22.30 32.03 -14.36
CA VAL A 383 -22.78 32.97 -15.37
C VAL A 383 -23.61 34.09 -14.75
N ASP A 384 -23.18 34.66 -13.61
CA ASP A 384 -23.45 36.07 -13.31
C ASP A 384 -22.24 36.91 -13.76
N PHE A 385 -21.97 36.92 -15.07
CA PHE A 385 -21.02 37.88 -15.63
C PHE A 385 -21.64 39.30 -15.50
N PRO A 386 -20.90 40.27 -14.94
CA PRO A 386 -21.30 41.68 -15.03
C PRO A 386 -21.40 42.06 -16.52
N GLY A 387 -22.61 42.23 -17.04
CA GLY A 387 -22.87 42.50 -18.45
C GLY A 387 -24.03 41.72 -19.09
N SER A 388 -24.58 40.73 -18.40
CA SER A 388 -25.77 40.02 -18.91
C SER A 388 -27.09 40.74 -18.64
N SER A 389 -27.13 41.65 -17.68
CA SER A 389 -28.26 42.55 -17.41
C SER A 389 -28.52 43.61 -18.49
N ASP A 390 -27.47 44.11 -19.18
CA ASP A 390 -27.61 45.14 -20.22
C ASP A 390 -28.23 44.62 -21.54
N ARG A 391 -28.40 43.32 -21.74
CA ARG A 391 -29.04 42.76 -22.95
C ARG A 391 -30.55 42.62 -22.86
N GLN A 392 -31.13 42.65 -21.66
CA GLN A 392 -32.59 42.58 -21.50
C GLN A 392 -33.24 43.97 -21.61
N GLU A 393 -32.58 45.01 -21.20
CA GLU A 393 -33.13 46.40 -21.30
C GLU A 393 -33.14 46.90 -22.76
N ARG A 394 -32.24 46.47 -23.62
CA ARG A 394 -32.23 46.88 -25.05
C ARG A 394 -33.26 46.17 -25.94
N LYS A 395 -33.97 45.15 -25.45
CA LYS A 395 -35.05 44.49 -26.18
C LYS A 395 -36.46 44.97 -25.83
N MET A 396 -36.59 45.83 -24.83
CA MET A 396 -37.89 46.42 -24.46
C MET A 396 -38.02 47.90 -24.87
N SER A 397 -37.04 48.46 -25.55
CA SER A 397 -37.04 49.87 -26.03
C SER A 397 -36.79 49.97 -27.54
N GLY A 398 -37.17 48.94 -28.34
CA GLY A 398 -37.12 48.94 -29.81
C GLY A 398 -38.46 48.55 -30.39
#